data_01024dc593dcd8f5b9308e3b8f69a5e0
#
_entry.id   01024dc593dcd8f5b9308e3b8f69a5e0
#
_cell.length_a   1.000
_cell.length_b   1.000
_cell.length_c   1.000
_cell.angle_alpha   90.00
_cell.angle_beta   90.00
_cell.angle_gamma   90.00
#
_symmetry.space_group_name_H-M   'P 1'
#
loop_
_entity.id
_entity.type
_entity.pdbx_description
1 polymer ?
#
loop_
_entity_poly.entity_id
_entity_poly.type
_entity_poly.pdbx_seq_one_letter_code
_entity_poly.pdbx_strand_id
1 'polypeptide(L)'
;MEPTLKDKVEELIRENPVLLFMKGTPEQPQCGFSMRVVQVLENYGVEYGAVDVLPALQPLREVTAEISDWQTFPQLYVNGELVGGADIVEEMDESGELAKLLGVEQPERPAMSAKQELEADDPQQSPPMQLG
;
A
#
# COMPACT_ATOMS: atom_id res chain seq x y z
N MET A 1 22.22 21.46 13.80
CA MET A 1 22.48 20.27 13.03
C MET A 1 21.36 19.98 12.08
N GLU A 2 21.71 19.60 10.89
CA GLU A 2 20.69 19.27 9.91
C GLU A 2 20.10 17.89 10.18
N PRO A 3 18.83 17.71 9.94
CA PRO A 3 18.24 16.39 10.11
C PRO A 3 18.81 15.40 9.11
N THR A 4 18.96 14.17 9.55
CA THR A 4 19.38 13.07 8.68
C THR A 4 18.16 12.58 7.88
N LEU A 5 18.42 11.73 6.89
CA LEU A 5 17.32 11.10 6.17
C LEU A 5 16.44 10.30 7.11
N LYS A 6 17.02 9.59 8.06
CA LYS A 6 16.25 8.85 9.06
C LYS A 6 15.33 9.78 9.84
N ASP A 7 15.86 10.93 10.27
CA ASP A 7 15.05 11.90 11.00
C ASP A 7 13.87 12.37 10.17
N LYS A 8 14.10 12.62 8.87
CA LYS A 8 13.03 13.08 7.99
C LYS A 8 11.98 12.01 7.79
N VAL A 9 12.40 10.76 7.64
CA VAL A 9 11.46 9.66 7.47
C VAL A 9 10.63 9.48 8.74
N GLU A 10 11.29 9.53 9.90
CA GLU A 10 10.56 9.40 11.16
C GLU A 10 9.54 10.52 11.34
N GLU A 11 9.91 11.72 10.93
CA GLU A 11 8.98 12.84 11.02
C GLU A 11 7.78 12.65 10.12
N LEU A 12 8.01 12.19 8.88
CA LEU A 12 6.90 11.90 7.97
C LEU A 12 5.95 10.86 8.55
N ILE A 13 6.52 9.82 9.16
CA ILE A 13 5.72 8.77 9.76
C ILE A 13 4.88 9.32 10.91
N ARG A 14 5.45 10.21 11.72
CA ARG A 14 4.70 10.81 12.84
C ARG A 14 3.61 11.74 12.36
N GLU A 15 3.87 12.50 11.30
CA GLU A 15 2.98 13.56 10.88
C GLU A 15 1.83 13.08 10.00
N ASN A 16 1.94 11.90 9.46
CA ASN A 16 0.93 11.37 8.54
C ASN A 16 0.29 10.15 9.17
N PRO A 17 -0.97 10.23 9.57
CA PRO A 17 -1.64 9.04 10.15
C PRO A 17 -1.66 7.85 9.22
N VAL A 18 -1.69 8.09 7.90
CA VAL A 18 -1.57 7.01 6.91
C VAL A 18 -0.50 7.45 5.93
N LEU A 19 0.56 6.67 5.84
CA LEU A 19 1.71 7.02 4.99
C LEU A 19 2.14 5.80 4.20
N LEU A 20 2.29 5.99 2.90
CA LEU A 20 2.69 4.91 2.00
C LEU A 20 4.01 5.25 1.34
N PHE A 21 5.01 4.40 1.54
CA PHE A 21 6.24 4.44 0.75
C PHE A 21 6.04 3.50 -0.43
N MET A 22 6.20 4.01 -1.65
CA MET A 22 5.87 3.24 -2.83
C MET A 22 6.83 3.55 -3.97
N LYS A 23 6.84 2.70 -4.96
CA LYS A 23 7.61 2.94 -6.18
C LYS A 23 6.73 3.68 -7.15
N GLY A 24 7.12 4.92 -7.45
CA GLY A 24 6.33 5.83 -8.26
C GLY A 24 5.39 6.66 -7.40
N THR A 25 4.31 7.11 -7.99
CA THR A 25 3.32 7.97 -7.32
C THR A 25 1.96 7.29 -7.41
N PRO A 26 0.98 7.74 -6.58
CA PRO A 26 -0.36 7.16 -6.70
C PRO A 26 -0.96 7.32 -8.08
N GLU A 27 -0.62 8.40 -8.78
CA GLU A 27 -1.12 8.64 -10.14
C GLU A 27 -0.39 7.80 -11.17
N GLN A 28 0.88 7.47 -10.91
CA GLN A 28 1.70 6.69 -11.83
C GLN A 28 2.55 5.69 -11.06
N PRO A 29 1.94 4.64 -10.54
CA PRO A 29 2.72 3.60 -9.84
C PRO A 29 3.66 2.90 -10.81
N GLN A 30 4.88 2.64 -10.34
CA GLN A 30 5.92 2.00 -11.16
C GLN A 30 6.11 0.54 -10.79
N CYS A 31 5.22 -0.01 -9.99
CA CYS A 31 5.34 -1.38 -9.48
C CYS A 31 3.93 -1.90 -9.22
N GLY A 32 3.67 -3.13 -9.68
CA GLY A 32 2.34 -3.71 -9.48
C GLY A 32 1.95 -3.85 -8.01
N PHE A 33 2.91 -4.16 -7.16
CA PHE A 33 2.61 -4.27 -5.73
C PHE A 33 2.22 -2.91 -5.15
N SER A 34 2.95 -1.84 -5.55
CA SER A 34 2.59 -0.49 -5.10
C SER A 34 1.20 -0.09 -5.60
N MET A 35 0.90 -0.42 -6.85
CA MET A 35 -0.41 -0.10 -7.41
C MET A 35 -1.53 -0.77 -6.61
N ARG A 36 -1.32 -2.01 -6.18
CA ARG A 36 -2.35 -2.73 -5.43
C ARG A 36 -2.64 -2.06 -4.09
N VAL A 37 -1.59 -1.58 -3.41
CA VAL A 37 -1.80 -0.89 -2.13
C VAL A 37 -2.54 0.43 -2.36
N VAL A 38 -2.15 1.16 -3.41
CA VAL A 38 -2.86 2.41 -3.75
C VAL A 38 -4.34 2.13 -3.98
N GLN A 39 -4.66 1.08 -4.72
CA GLN A 39 -6.05 0.74 -5.00
C GLN A 39 -6.82 0.44 -3.72
N VAL A 40 -6.20 -0.28 -2.80
CA VAL A 40 -6.84 -0.58 -1.53
C VAL A 40 -7.14 0.72 -0.77
N LEU A 41 -6.15 1.60 -0.65
CA LEU A 41 -6.34 2.86 0.08
C LEU A 41 -7.39 3.73 -0.59
N GLU A 42 -7.39 3.78 -1.92
CA GLU A 42 -8.38 4.58 -2.64
C GLU A 42 -9.79 4.04 -2.41
N ASN A 43 -9.93 2.72 -2.33
CA ASN A 43 -11.24 2.14 -2.04
C ASN A 43 -11.78 2.56 -0.68
N TYR A 44 -10.91 2.74 0.30
CA TYR A 44 -11.33 3.19 1.62
C TYR A 44 -11.65 4.68 1.64
N GLY A 45 -11.16 5.44 0.66
CA GLY A 45 -11.40 6.86 0.63
C GLY A 45 -10.67 7.64 1.71
N VAL A 46 -9.64 7.07 2.31
CA VAL A 46 -8.89 7.77 3.34
C VAL A 46 -7.84 8.68 2.71
N GLU A 47 -7.51 9.75 3.41
CA GLU A 47 -6.38 10.57 3.01
C GLU A 47 -5.10 9.89 3.45
N TYR A 48 -4.09 9.95 2.60
CA TYR A 48 -2.81 9.37 2.95
C TYR A 48 -1.69 10.14 2.26
N GLY A 49 -0.52 10.14 2.91
CA GLY A 49 0.67 10.66 2.28
C GLY A 49 1.36 9.56 1.49
N ALA A 50 2.02 9.93 0.41
CA ALA A 50 2.74 8.98 -0.41
C ALA A 50 4.14 9.50 -0.67
N VAL A 51 5.13 8.61 -0.56
CA VAL A 51 6.53 8.93 -0.84
C VAL A 51 7.00 8.02 -1.96
N ASP A 52 7.48 8.64 -3.05
CA ASP A 52 8.08 7.89 -4.14
C ASP A 52 9.51 7.55 -3.73
N VAL A 53 9.80 6.26 -3.58
CA VAL A 53 11.11 5.84 -3.09
C VAL A 53 12.15 5.74 -4.19
N LEU A 54 11.74 5.78 -5.46
CA LEU A 54 12.68 5.53 -6.56
C LEU A 54 13.84 6.52 -6.61
N PRO A 55 13.63 7.84 -6.37
CA PRO A 55 14.79 8.75 -6.42
C PRO A 55 15.85 8.48 -5.36
N ALA A 56 15.52 7.78 -4.28
CA ALA A 56 16.47 7.51 -3.21
C ALA A 56 16.28 6.10 -2.67
N LEU A 57 16.18 5.14 -3.57
CA LEU A 57 15.76 3.78 -3.24
C LEU A 57 16.69 3.13 -2.22
N GLN A 58 17.99 3.15 -2.48
CA GLN A 58 18.92 2.46 -1.59
C GLN A 58 19.02 3.13 -0.21
N PRO A 59 19.17 4.46 -0.14
CA PRO A 59 19.16 5.10 1.18
C PRO A 59 17.87 4.85 1.95
N LEU A 60 16.72 4.84 1.27
CA LEU A 60 15.45 4.59 1.96
C LEU A 60 15.33 3.15 2.43
N ARG A 61 15.84 2.19 1.66
CA ARG A 61 15.90 0.81 2.14
C ARG A 61 16.67 0.71 3.44
N GLU A 62 17.80 1.39 3.51
CA GLU A 62 18.64 1.33 4.70
C GLU A 62 17.95 1.97 5.89
N VAL A 63 17.28 3.10 5.67
CA VAL A 63 16.60 3.80 6.75
C VAL A 63 15.41 3.01 7.26
N THR A 64 14.60 2.46 6.35
CA THR A 64 13.44 1.68 6.80
C THR A 64 13.86 0.37 7.45
N ALA A 65 15.00 -0.19 7.04
CA ALA A 65 15.53 -1.36 7.74
C ALA A 65 15.85 -1.02 9.19
N GLU A 66 16.39 0.18 9.44
CA GLU A 66 16.69 0.60 10.81
C GLU A 66 15.44 0.88 11.62
N ILE A 67 14.47 1.54 11.00
CA ILE A 67 13.26 1.97 11.72
C ILE A 67 12.34 0.81 11.98
N SER A 68 12.14 -0.05 11.00
CA SER A 68 11.04 -1.02 10.99
C SER A 68 11.49 -2.43 10.67
N ASP A 69 12.76 -2.65 10.43
CA ASP A 69 13.29 -3.95 10.04
C ASP A 69 12.65 -4.45 8.73
N TRP A 70 12.39 -3.53 7.80
CA TRP A 70 11.70 -3.85 6.55
C TRP A 70 12.39 -3.10 5.42
N GLN A 71 12.78 -3.79 4.37
CA GLN A 71 13.60 -3.21 3.30
C GLN A 71 12.92 -3.15 1.95
N THR A 72 11.77 -3.79 1.80
CA THR A 72 11.10 -3.83 0.50
C THR A 72 9.96 -2.82 0.48
N PHE A 73 9.58 -2.41 -0.72
CA PHE A 73 8.48 -1.48 -0.93
C PHE A 73 7.45 -2.13 -1.84
N PRO A 74 6.18 -1.82 -1.64
CA PRO A 74 5.63 -0.74 -0.80
C PRO A 74 5.66 -1.07 0.69
N GLN A 75 5.59 0.00 1.51
CA GLN A 75 5.44 -0.12 2.97
C GLN A 75 4.34 0.83 3.39
N LEU A 76 3.38 0.32 4.12
CA LEU A 76 2.29 1.15 4.64
C LEU A 76 2.46 1.32 6.14
N TYR A 77 2.38 2.57 6.58
CA TYR A 77 2.40 2.92 8.00
C TYR A 77 1.07 3.54 8.38
N VAL A 78 0.52 3.11 9.50
CA VAL A 78 -0.72 3.68 10.03
C VAL A 78 -0.47 4.03 11.48
N ASN A 79 -0.75 5.29 11.82
CA ASN A 79 -0.59 5.81 13.18
C ASN A 79 0.81 5.56 13.72
N GLY A 80 1.81 5.70 12.87
CA GLY A 80 3.20 5.61 13.26
C GLY A 80 3.79 4.21 13.27
N GLU A 81 3.00 3.20 12.92
CA GLU A 81 3.47 1.82 12.96
C GLU A 81 3.39 1.16 11.60
N LEU A 82 4.37 0.32 11.32
CA LEU A 82 4.40 -0.39 10.05
C LEU A 82 3.30 -1.43 10.01
N VAL A 83 2.45 -1.35 8.98
CA VAL A 83 1.47 -2.39 8.71
C VAL A 83 2.13 -3.52 7.92
N GLY A 84 2.84 -3.16 6.85
CA GLY A 84 3.53 -4.14 6.03
C GLY A 84 3.50 -3.78 4.57
N GLY A 85 3.79 -4.76 3.74
CA GLY A 85 3.79 -4.62 2.29
C GLY A 85 2.46 -5.00 1.69
N ALA A 86 2.46 -5.21 0.35
CA ALA A 86 1.22 -5.42 -0.38
C ALA A 86 0.44 -6.63 0.12
N ASP A 87 1.14 -7.76 0.35
CA ASP A 87 0.45 -8.97 0.75
C ASP A 87 -0.26 -8.80 2.09
N ILE A 88 0.42 -8.17 3.04
CA ILE A 88 -0.16 -7.97 4.37
C ILE A 88 -1.32 -7.00 4.30
N VAL A 89 -1.16 -5.92 3.54
CA VAL A 89 -2.23 -4.93 3.38
C VAL A 89 -3.47 -5.60 2.79
N GLU A 90 -3.28 -6.43 1.78
CA GLU A 90 -4.42 -7.10 1.15
C GLU A 90 -5.08 -8.10 2.08
N GLU A 91 -4.30 -8.84 2.85
CA GLU A 91 -4.85 -9.75 3.83
C GLU A 91 -5.70 -9.02 4.86
N MET A 92 -5.18 -7.91 5.37
CA MET A 92 -5.91 -7.14 6.37
C MET A 92 -7.15 -6.48 5.79
N ASP A 93 -7.08 -6.09 4.52
CA ASP A 93 -8.23 -5.57 3.82
C ASP A 93 -9.34 -6.63 3.77
N GLU A 94 -8.99 -7.86 3.39
CA GLU A 94 -9.97 -8.92 3.25
C GLU A 94 -10.57 -9.34 4.58
N SER A 95 -9.77 -9.33 5.63
CA SER A 95 -10.22 -9.77 6.94
C SER A 95 -11.02 -8.71 7.70
N GLY A 96 -11.00 -7.47 7.23
CA GLY A 96 -11.63 -6.36 7.92
C GLY A 96 -10.74 -5.68 8.94
N GLU A 97 -9.53 -6.20 9.16
CA GLU A 97 -8.63 -5.59 10.13
C GLU A 97 -8.11 -4.24 9.68
N LEU A 98 -7.95 -4.06 8.37
CA LEU A 98 -7.46 -2.78 7.88
C LEU A 98 -8.48 -1.67 8.13
N ALA A 99 -9.76 -1.97 7.91
CA ALA A 99 -10.82 -1.00 8.20
C ALA A 99 -10.78 -0.57 9.66
N LYS A 100 -10.60 -1.52 10.57
CA LYS A 100 -10.52 -1.20 11.98
C LYS A 100 -9.31 -0.35 12.29
N LEU A 101 -8.17 -0.67 11.69
CA LEU A 101 -6.95 0.08 11.92
C LEU A 101 -7.08 1.51 11.40
N LEU A 102 -7.71 1.68 10.24
CA LEU A 102 -7.92 3.00 9.66
C LEU A 102 -9.05 3.77 10.32
N GLY A 103 -9.87 3.09 11.12
CA GLY A 103 -10.98 3.74 11.81
C GLY A 103 -12.14 4.06 10.90
N VAL A 104 -12.36 3.27 9.87
CA VAL A 104 -13.42 3.50 8.88
C VAL A 104 -14.18 2.20 8.66
N GLU A 105 -15.30 2.31 7.95
CA GLU A 105 -16.09 1.15 7.59
C GLU A 105 -15.46 0.39 6.44
N GLN A 106 -15.68 -0.91 6.41
CA GLN A 106 -15.23 -1.73 5.30
C GLN A 106 -15.96 -1.27 4.04
N PRO A 107 -15.24 -0.90 2.99
CA PRO A 107 -15.92 -0.43 1.78
C PRO A 107 -16.58 -1.57 1.05
N GLU A 108 -17.68 -1.26 0.38
CA GLU A 108 -18.26 -2.19 -0.55
C GLU A 108 -17.39 -2.29 -1.77
N ARG A 109 -17.31 -3.48 -2.33
CA ARG A 109 -16.50 -3.63 -3.51
C ARG A 109 -17.17 -4.60 -4.45
N PRO A 110 -16.88 -4.46 -5.73
CA PRO A 110 -17.42 -5.38 -6.72
C PRO A 110 -16.95 -6.78 -6.44
N ALA A 111 -17.77 -7.69 -6.79
CA ALA A 111 -17.43 -9.07 -6.54
C ALA A 111 -16.13 -9.46 -7.13
N MET A 112 -15.58 -8.85 -8.01
CA MET A 112 -14.35 -9.18 -8.42
C MET A 112 -13.34 -8.57 -7.95
N SER A 113 -13.33 -8.28 -7.37
CA SER A 113 -12.40 -7.72 -7.01
C SER A 113 -11.40 -8.29 -7.05
N ALA A 114 -11.28 -8.29 -7.13
CA ALA A 114 -10.40 -8.63 -7.25
C ALA A 114 -9.99 -9.84 -7.26
N LYS A 115 -10.24 -10.37 -7.12
CA LYS A 115 -9.75 -11.44 -7.28
C LYS A 115 -9.94 -12.05 -8.45
N GLN A 116 -10.27 -11.52 -8.73
CA GLN A 116 -10.46 -11.72 -9.63
C GLN A 116 -10.18 -11.49 -10.51
N GLU A 117 -9.93 -11.33 -10.60
CA GLU A 117 -9.83 -11.16 -11.44
C GLU A 117 -9.30 -11.46 -11.92
N LEU A 118 -9.16 -11.95 -11.52
CA LEU A 118 -8.92 -12.38 -12.13
C LEU A 118 -9.01 -12.94 -12.43
N GLU A 119 -9.25 -13.41 -12.29
CA GLU A 119 -9.59 -13.95 -12.86
C GLU A 119 -9.84 -14.01 -13.46
N ALA A 120 -9.94 -14.09 -13.25
CA ALA A 120 -10.33 -14.17 -14.20
C ALA A 120 -10.30 -14.22 -14.72
N ASP A 121 -10.17 -14.30 -14.55
CA ASP A 121 -10.36 -14.43 -15.49
C ASP A 121 -10.41 -14.66 -15.85
N ASP A 122 -10.41 -14.99 -15.61
CA ASP A 122 -10.71 -15.28 -16.44
C ASP A 122 -10.97 -15.46 -16.82
N PRO A 123 -11.16 -15.73 -16.72
CA PRO A 123 -11.60 -15.87 -17.56
C PRO A 123 -11.88 -15.83 -17.75
N GLN A 124 -11.90 -16.02 -17.38
CA GLN A 124 -12.38 -15.94 -18.02
C GLN A 124 -12.70 -15.77 -18.21
N GLN A 125 -12.78 -15.94 -17.91
CA GLN A 125 -13.27 -15.73 -18.53
C GLN A 125 -13.54 -15.66 -18.93
N SER A 126 -13.60 -15.97 -18.75
CA SER A 126 -14.05 -15.94 -19.58
C SER A 126 -14.32 -16.06 -19.96
N PRO A 127 -14.33 -16.26 -19.90
CA PRO A 127 -14.75 -16.38 -20.62
C PRO A 127 -15.01 -16.49 -20.86
N PRO A 128 -15.01 -16.83 -20.84
CA PRO A 128 -15.35 -16.87 -21.34
C PRO A 128 -15.61 -16.83 -21.45
N MET A 129 -15.63 -16.94 -21.25
CA MET A 129 -15.85 -16.79 -21.58
C MET A 129 -16.27 -16.81 -21.79
N GLN A 130 -16.27 -17.04 -21.64
CA GLN A 130 -16.60 -16.97 -22.00
C GLN A 130 -17.00 -17.09 -22.11
N LEU A 131 -17.01 -17.38 -21.83
CA LEU A 131 -17.32 -17.31 -22.08
C LEU A 131 -17.66 -17.44 -22.19
N GLY A 132 -17.57 -17.81 -21.85
CA GLY A 132 -18.05 -17.89 -22.14
C GLY A 132 -18.12 -17.91 -22.17
#